data_6e16ecc9ba7f7eacc322449af2201dcc
#
_entry.id   6e16ecc9ba7f7eacc322449af2201dcc
#
_cell.length_a   1.000
_cell.length_b   1.000
_cell.length_c   1.000
_cell.angle_alpha   90.00
_cell.angle_beta   90.00
_cell.angle_gamma   90.00
#
_symmetry.space_group_name_H-M   'P 1'
#
loop_
_entity.id
_entity.type
_entity.pdbx_description
1 polymer ?
#
loop_
_entity_poly.entity_id
_entity_poly.type
_entity_poly.pdbx_seq_one_letter_code
_entity_poly.pdbx_strand_id
1 'polypeptide(L)'
;MIPTNPKASNTPTDPRKFPFPPGIPIFGLLLSWGLGKIWPIAISWPAWSRWLGLPVFILPFGLAIWGTRTFRRHGTVVKPTGDTTQVVTSGPFQYTRNPMYLSLVLIYLGGMLLFRLPWALVWLAPLILALHFGIILPEEKYLESKFGENYLAYKRQVRRWI
;
A
#
# COMPACT_ATOMS: atom_id res chain seq x y z
N MET A 1 19.12 -32.60 28.10
CA MET A 1 19.86 -31.54 27.42
C MET A 1 19.26 -31.36 26.03
N ILE A 2 18.50 -30.30 25.81
CA ILE A 2 17.91 -29.95 24.50
C ILE A 2 18.90 -29.04 23.80
N PRO A 3 19.36 -29.33 22.56
CA PRO A 3 20.30 -28.48 21.87
C PRO A 3 19.62 -27.17 21.46
N THR A 4 20.08 -26.06 22.01
CA THR A 4 19.71 -24.71 21.58
C THR A 4 20.29 -24.47 20.18
N ASN A 5 19.43 -24.30 19.20
CA ASN A 5 19.80 -24.00 17.81
C ASN A 5 20.27 -22.53 17.68
N PRO A 6 21.53 -22.23 17.38
CA PRO A 6 22.06 -20.86 17.29
C PRO A 6 21.93 -20.21 15.89
N LYS A 7 20.90 -20.55 15.11
CA LYS A 7 20.66 -19.95 13.77
C LYS A 7 19.41 -19.09 13.70
N ALA A 8 19.28 -18.12 14.60
CA ALA A 8 18.21 -17.12 14.56
C ALA A 8 18.76 -15.70 14.43
N SER A 9 19.75 -15.44 13.56
CA SER A 9 20.31 -14.09 13.37
C SER A 9 20.11 -13.49 11.97
N ASN A 10 19.39 -14.16 11.07
CA ASN A 10 18.95 -13.57 9.80
C ASN A 10 17.41 -13.48 9.74
N THR A 11 16.79 -12.87 10.74
CA THR A 11 15.39 -12.46 10.62
C THR A 11 15.30 -11.42 9.51
N PRO A 12 14.46 -11.66 8.47
CA PRO A 12 14.16 -10.63 7.49
C PRO A 12 13.72 -9.38 8.24
N THR A 13 14.17 -8.22 7.79
CA THR A 13 13.88 -6.91 8.41
C THR A 13 12.43 -6.87 8.87
N ASP A 14 12.26 -6.77 10.19
CA ASP A 14 10.95 -6.78 10.85
C ASP A 14 10.07 -5.70 10.19
N PRO A 15 8.95 -6.06 9.52
CA PRO A 15 8.06 -5.08 8.86
C PRO A 15 7.49 -4.05 9.84
N ARG A 16 7.68 -4.25 11.16
CA ARG A 16 7.30 -3.31 12.23
C ARG A 16 8.07 -1.99 12.22
N LYS A 17 9.17 -1.87 11.47
CA LYS A 17 10.02 -0.67 11.42
C LYS A 17 9.55 0.39 10.41
N PHE A 18 8.51 0.13 9.62
CA PHE A 18 8.07 1.10 8.62
C PHE A 18 7.00 2.05 9.15
N PRO A 19 7.07 3.35 8.76
CA PRO A 19 6.09 4.33 9.15
C PRO A 19 4.69 3.90 8.65
N PHE A 20 3.68 4.33 9.39
CA PHE A 20 2.27 4.06 9.10
C PHE A 20 1.93 4.30 7.62
N PRO A 21 1.62 3.26 6.82
CA PRO A 21 1.52 3.35 5.37
C PRO A 21 0.59 4.45 4.83
N PRO A 22 -0.59 4.72 5.45
CA PRO A 22 -1.47 5.82 5.05
C PRO A 22 -0.86 7.22 5.22
N GLY A 23 0.13 7.39 6.08
CA GLY A 23 0.82 8.69 6.27
C GLY A 23 1.61 9.13 5.05
N ILE A 24 2.12 8.18 4.25
CA ILE A 24 2.98 8.50 3.10
C ILE A 24 2.23 9.30 2.02
N PRO A 25 1.06 8.83 1.50
CA PRO A 25 0.31 9.60 0.50
C PRO A 25 -0.23 10.93 1.06
N ILE A 26 -0.66 10.97 2.31
CA ILE A 26 -1.12 12.22 2.95
C ILE A 26 0.02 13.23 2.99
N PHE A 27 1.20 12.83 3.46
CA PHE A 27 2.39 13.68 3.49
C PHE A 27 2.76 14.16 2.08
N GLY A 28 2.74 13.28 1.07
CA GLY A 28 3.02 13.64 -0.31
C GLY A 28 2.04 14.67 -0.88
N LEU A 29 0.74 14.58 -0.58
CA LEU A 29 -0.27 15.57 -1.00
C LEU A 29 -0.07 16.92 -0.28
N LEU A 30 0.17 16.90 1.03
CA LEU A 30 0.43 18.12 1.81
C LEU A 30 1.72 18.82 1.35
N LEU A 31 2.79 18.05 1.11
CA LEU A 31 4.04 18.58 0.57
C LEU A 31 3.82 19.19 -0.82
N SER A 32 3.07 18.52 -1.68
CA SER A 32 2.74 19.01 -3.02
C SER A 32 1.93 20.29 -2.99
N TRP A 33 0.99 20.40 -2.04
CA TRP A 33 0.24 21.61 -1.82
C TRP A 33 1.13 22.75 -1.32
N GLY A 34 1.99 22.51 -0.32
CA GLY A 34 2.93 23.49 0.21
C GLY A 34 3.93 23.99 -0.84
N LEU A 35 4.55 23.05 -1.59
CA LEU A 35 5.47 23.40 -2.69
C LEU A 35 4.77 24.21 -3.77
N GLY A 36 3.51 23.93 -4.07
CA GLY A 36 2.73 24.70 -5.03
C GLY A 36 2.49 26.16 -4.62
N LYS A 37 2.56 26.48 -3.31
CA LYS A 37 2.51 27.87 -2.80
C LYS A 37 3.83 28.61 -2.95
N ILE A 38 4.96 27.89 -2.82
CA ILE A 38 6.32 28.49 -2.87
C ILE A 38 6.84 28.50 -4.31
N TRP A 39 6.58 27.41 -5.05
CA TRP A 39 7.09 27.17 -6.40
C TRP A 39 5.94 26.70 -7.30
N PRO A 40 5.12 27.61 -7.81
CA PRO A 40 3.98 27.24 -8.64
C PRO A 40 4.45 26.68 -9.99
N ILE A 41 4.01 25.45 -10.32
CA ILE A 41 4.16 24.86 -11.64
C ILE A 41 2.92 25.22 -12.45
N ALA A 42 3.10 25.93 -13.55
CA ALA A 42 2.01 26.31 -14.45
C ALA A 42 1.58 25.13 -15.33
N ILE A 43 0.69 24.28 -14.82
CA ILE A 43 0.01 23.24 -15.60
C ILE A 43 -1.45 23.64 -15.79
N SER A 44 -1.89 23.70 -17.05
CA SER A 44 -3.31 23.88 -17.37
C SER A 44 -4.07 22.58 -17.12
N TRP A 45 -4.82 22.53 -16.02
CA TRP A 45 -5.66 21.39 -15.68
C TRP A 45 -6.98 21.47 -16.45
N PRO A 46 -7.35 20.45 -17.24
CA PRO A 46 -8.64 20.43 -17.90
C PRO A 46 -9.79 20.42 -16.88
N ALA A 47 -10.94 20.99 -17.26
CA ALA A 47 -12.08 21.12 -16.35
C ALA A 47 -12.57 19.77 -15.79
N TRP A 48 -12.50 18.71 -16.62
CA TRP A 48 -12.88 17.34 -16.22
C TRP A 48 -12.02 16.72 -15.10
N SER A 49 -10.80 17.26 -14.85
CA SER A 49 -9.88 16.68 -13.87
C SER A 49 -10.51 16.57 -12.48
N ARG A 50 -11.30 17.55 -12.04
CA ARG A 50 -12.01 17.50 -10.74
C ARG A 50 -13.13 16.46 -10.73
N TRP A 51 -13.86 16.36 -11.83
CA TRP A 51 -14.96 15.39 -11.96
C TRP A 51 -14.45 13.95 -11.93
N LEU A 52 -13.32 13.67 -12.59
CA LEU A 52 -12.66 12.38 -12.50
C LEU A 52 -11.94 12.20 -11.17
N GLY A 53 -11.32 13.26 -10.66
CA GLY A 53 -10.58 13.22 -9.39
C GLY A 53 -11.44 12.82 -8.20
N LEU A 54 -12.70 13.29 -8.15
CA LEU A 54 -13.60 12.99 -7.04
C LEU A 54 -13.88 11.48 -6.88
N PRO A 55 -14.37 10.75 -7.89
CA PRO A 55 -14.60 9.31 -7.74
C PRO A 55 -13.28 8.54 -7.56
N VAL A 56 -12.18 8.91 -8.22
CA VAL A 56 -10.87 8.26 -8.04
C VAL A 56 -10.32 8.49 -6.63
N PHE A 57 -10.70 9.58 -5.96
CA PHE A 57 -10.36 9.86 -4.57
C PHE A 57 -11.23 9.06 -3.58
N ILE A 58 -12.55 8.98 -3.84
CA ILE A 58 -13.52 8.42 -2.89
C ILE A 58 -13.63 6.89 -2.99
N LEU A 59 -13.72 6.32 -4.21
CA LEU A 59 -13.97 4.88 -4.39
C LEU A 59 -12.90 3.97 -3.75
N PRO A 60 -11.61 4.33 -3.76
CA PRO A 60 -10.58 3.48 -3.13
C PRO A 60 -10.71 3.34 -1.60
N PHE A 61 -11.41 4.24 -0.91
CA PHE A 61 -11.75 4.01 0.49
C PHE A 61 -12.64 2.77 0.66
N GLY A 62 -13.56 2.55 -0.29
CA GLY A 62 -14.35 1.32 -0.34
C GLY A 62 -13.48 0.07 -0.49
N LEU A 63 -12.45 0.12 -1.35
CA LEU A 63 -11.49 -0.97 -1.52
C LEU A 63 -10.68 -1.22 -0.24
N ALA A 64 -10.21 -0.17 0.43
CA ALA A 64 -9.50 -0.26 1.70
C ALA A 64 -10.39 -0.86 2.81
N ILE A 65 -11.64 -0.42 2.90
CA ILE A 65 -12.64 -0.95 3.84
C ILE A 65 -12.92 -2.43 3.54
N TRP A 66 -13.09 -2.79 2.27
CA TRP A 66 -13.31 -4.18 1.86
C TRP A 66 -12.14 -5.08 2.25
N GLY A 67 -10.90 -4.66 1.95
CA GLY A 67 -9.69 -5.37 2.36
C GLY A 67 -9.61 -5.56 3.88
N THR A 68 -9.82 -4.47 4.63
CA THR A 68 -9.80 -4.49 6.10
C THR A 68 -10.88 -5.41 6.68
N ARG A 69 -12.09 -5.37 6.15
CA ARG A 69 -13.19 -6.27 6.57
C ARG A 69 -12.88 -7.73 6.26
N THR A 70 -12.24 -7.99 5.12
CA THR A 70 -11.83 -9.35 4.74
C THR A 70 -10.80 -9.90 5.72
N PHE A 71 -9.77 -9.13 6.08
CA PHE A 71 -8.80 -9.54 7.11
C PHE A 71 -9.48 -9.84 8.46
N ARG A 72 -10.35 -8.95 8.92
CA ARG A 72 -11.07 -9.13 10.20
C ARG A 72 -11.93 -10.40 10.22
N ARG A 73 -12.61 -10.73 9.10
CA ARG A 73 -13.42 -11.96 8.99
C ARG A 73 -12.58 -13.23 9.08
N HIS A 74 -11.30 -13.17 8.70
CA HIS A 74 -10.37 -14.29 8.78
C HIS A 74 -9.58 -14.31 10.13
N GLY A 75 -9.97 -13.49 11.10
CA GLY A 75 -9.29 -13.43 12.40
C GLY A 75 -7.85 -12.91 12.33
N THR A 76 -7.47 -12.27 11.22
CA THR A 76 -6.12 -11.78 10.98
C THR A 76 -6.07 -10.28 11.20
N VAL A 77 -4.98 -9.80 11.83
CA VAL A 77 -4.81 -8.36 12.11
C VAL A 77 -4.30 -7.63 10.88
N VAL A 78 -4.92 -6.49 10.56
CA VAL A 78 -4.59 -5.63 9.42
C VAL A 78 -3.21 -4.94 9.57
N LYS A 79 -2.62 -4.97 10.77
CA LYS A 79 -1.34 -4.30 11.02
C LYS A 79 -0.17 -5.18 10.57
N PRO A 80 0.85 -4.59 9.90
CA PRO A 80 2.12 -5.28 9.60
C PRO A 80 2.82 -5.79 10.86
N THR A 81 2.40 -5.27 12.04
CA THR A 81 2.92 -5.60 13.37
C THR A 81 2.15 -6.72 14.08
N GLY A 82 1.08 -7.23 13.49
CA GLY A 82 0.26 -8.28 14.09
C GLY A 82 0.64 -9.67 13.57
N ASP A 83 0.39 -10.69 14.39
CA ASP A 83 0.58 -12.08 13.97
C ASP A 83 -0.46 -12.46 12.91
N THR A 84 -0.05 -12.40 11.64
CA THR A 84 -0.84 -12.93 10.54
C THR A 84 -0.96 -14.44 10.73
N THR A 85 -2.18 -14.95 10.94
CA THR A 85 -2.41 -16.36 11.26
C THR A 85 -2.60 -17.23 10.03
N GLN A 86 -2.99 -16.65 8.90
CA GLN A 86 -3.24 -17.36 7.64
C GLN A 86 -3.08 -16.44 6.43
N VAL A 87 -2.85 -17.03 5.26
CA VAL A 87 -2.85 -16.31 3.97
C VAL A 87 -4.30 -16.03 3.57
N VAL A 88 -4.67 -14.75 3.49
CA VAL A 88 -6.01 -14.35 3.03
C VAL A 88 -6.00 -14.20 1.52
N THR A 89 -6.81 -15.01 0.83
CA THR A 89 -6.91 -15.07 -0.64
C THR A 89 -8.27 -14.69 -1.17
N SER A 90 -9.24 -14.36 -0.28
CA SER A 90 -10.62 -14.05 -0.63
C SER A 90 -10.87 -12.54 -0.73
N GLY A 91 -12.05 -12.16 -1.20
CA GLY A 91 -12.45 -10.75 -1.34
C GLY A 91 -11.55 -10.01 -2.34
N PRO A 92 -11.04 -8.81 -2.00
CA PRO A 92 -10.20 -8.06 -2.93
C PRO A 92 -8.83 -8.72 -3.17
N PHE A 93 -8.39 -9.64 -2.29
CA PHE A 93 -7.12 -10.35 -2.40
C PHE A 93 -7.12 -11.42 -3.51
N GLN A 94 -8.25 -11.75 -4.10
CA GLN A 94 -8.30 -12.61 -5.29
C GLN A 94 -7.97 -11.85 -6.60
N TYR A 95 -7.99 -10.53 -6.60
CA TYR A 95 -7.69 -9.70 -7.77
C TYR A 95 -6.30 -9.07 -7.71
N THR A 96 -5.86 -8.69 -6.52
CA THR A 96 -4.53 -8.12 -6.27
C THR A 96 -4.03 -8.58 -4.90
N ARG A 97 -2.73 -8.81 -4.77
CA ARG A 97 -2.13 -9.17 -3.48
C ARG A 97 -2.06 -7.99 -2.50
N ASN A 98 -2.17 -6.76 -3.01
CA ASN A 98 -1.97 -5.53 -2.25
C ASN A 98 -3.13 -4.52 -2.39
N PRO A 99 -4.39 -4.91 -2.14
CA PRO A 99 -5.55 -4.04 -2.37
C PRO A 99 -5.52 -2.75 -1.52
N MET A 100 -4.95 -2.81 -0.32
CA MET A 100 -4.84 -1.64 0.55
C MET A 100 -3.78 -0.66 0.05
N TYR A 101 -2.63 -1.13 -0.44
CA TYR A 101 -1.60 -0.25 -1.03
C TYR A 101 -2.06 0.30 -2.38
N LEU A 102 -2.78 -0.48 -3.18
CA LEU A 102 -3.43 0.00 -4.39
C LEU A 102 -4.41 1.13 -4.08
N SER A 103 -5.22 0.99 -3.02
CA SER A 103 -6.14 2.05 -2.60
C SER A 103 -5.40 3.34 -2.22
N LEU A 104 -4.25 3.26 -1.54
CA LEU A 104 -3.45 4.43 -1.18
C LEU A 104 -2.92 5.17 -2.42
N VAL A 105 -2.44 4.44 -3.43
CA VAL A 105 -1.99 5.04 -4.70
C VAL A 105 -3.15 5.71 -5.43
N LEU A 106 -4.32 5.06 -5.48
CA LEU A 106 -5.50 5.62 -6.13
C LEU A 106 -6.04 6.86 -5.38
N ILE A 107 -6.06 6.85 -4.04
CA ILE A 107 -6.40 8.03 -3.23
C ILE A 107 -5.44 9.19 -3.54
N TYR A 108 -4.15 8.90 -3.64
CA TYR A 108 -3.15 9.92 -4.00
C TYR A 108 -3.40 10.50 -5.39
N LEU A 109 -3.62 9.65 -6.40
CA LEU A 109 -3.95 10.08 -7.77
C LEU A 109 -5.25 10.89 -7.83
N GLY A 110 -6.28 10.43 -7.12
CA GLY A 110 -7.55 11.13 -7.01
C GLY A 110 -7.39 12.51 -6.36
N GLY A 111 -6.62 12.58 -5.26
CA GLY A 111 -6.30 13.84 -4.58
C GLY A 111 -5.49 14.80 -5.48
N MET A 112 -4.52 14.29 -6.21
CA MET A 112 -3.75 15.06 -7.19
C MET A 112 -4.67 15.73 -8.24
N LEU A 113 -5.60 14.96 -8.81
CA LEU A 113 -6.54 15.45 -9.83
C LEU A 113 -7.58 16.41 -9.23
N LEU A 114 -8.16 16.06 -8.08
CA LEU A 114 -9.21 16.81 -7.41
C LEU A 114 -8.74 18.19 -6.97
N PHE A 115 -7.58 18.24 -6.33
CA PHE A 115 -6.99 19.47 -5.79
C PHE A 115 -6.07 20.17 -6.80
N ARG A 116 -5.85 19.57 -7.98
CA ARG A 116 -5.00 20.11 -9.06
C ARG A 116 -3.58 20.42 -8.57
N LEU A 117 -2.91 19.41 -8.01
CA LEU A 117 -1.58 19.52 -7.42
C LEU A 117 -0.50 19.05 -8.40
N PRO A 118 0.16 19.95 -9.17
CA PRO A 118 1.18 19.54 -10.14
C PRO A 118 2.38 18.83 -9.50
N TRP A 119 2.80 19.28 -8.31
CA TRP A 119 3.88 18.66 -7.56
C TRP A 119 3.59 17.21 -7.17
N ALA A 120 2.31 16.84 -7.04
CA ALA A 120 1.94 15.46 -6.72
C ALA A 120 2.30 14.49 -7.87
N LEU A 121 2.37 14.96 -9.11
CA LEU A 121 2.85 14.15 -10.23
C LEU A 121 4.34 13.81 -10.08
N VAL A 122 5.14 14.75 -9.62
CA VAL A 122 6.58 14.55 -9.35
C VAL A 122 6.80 13.54 -8.23
N TRP A 123 5.97 13.60 -7.17
CA TRP A 123 6.07 12.70 -6.02
C TRP A 123 5.42 11.33 -6.23
N LEU A 124 4.70 11.11 -7.33
CA LEU A 124 4.03 9.83 -7.60
C LEU A 124 5.02 8.66 -7.73
N ALA A 125 6.10 8.84 -8.49
CA ALA A 125 7.11 7.80 -8.65
C ALA A 125 7.84 7.48 -7.31
N PRO A 126 8.37 8.46 -6.55
CA PRO A 126 8.88 8.22 -5.20
C PRO A 126 7.89 7.51 -4.27
N LEU A 127 6.60 7.88 -4.32
CA LEU A 127 5.55 7.23 -3.52
C LEU A 127 5.42 5.73 -3.85
N ILE A 128 5.29 5.42 -5.15
CA ILE A 128 5.16 4.03 -5.61
C ILE A 128 6.42 3.22 -5.25
N LEU A 129 7.60 3.78 -5.45
CA LEU A 129 8.86 3.13 -5.11
C LEU A 129 8.98 2.89 -3.59
N ALA A 130 8.61 3.88 -2.77
CA ALA A 130 8.62 3.74 -1.32
C ALA A 130 7.66 2.64 -0.84
N LEU A 131 6.44 2.58 -1.38
CA LEU A 131 5.49 1.51 -1.07
C LEU A 131 6.02 0.16 -1.56
N HIS A 132 6.54 0.08 -2.79
CA HIS A 132 6.97 -1.16 -3.41
C HIS A 132 8.19 -1.77 -2.70
N PHE A 133 9.28 -1.00 -2.59
CA PHE A 133 10.54 -1.49 -2.03
C PHE A 133 10.56 -1.41 -0.50
N GLY A 134 9.94 -0.39 0.07
CA GLY A 134 9.97 -0.16 1.51
C GLY A 134 8.96 -1.01 2.29
N ILE A 135 7.83 -1.38 1.70
CA ILE A 135 6.76 -2.04 2.44
C ILE A 135 6.37 -3.37 1.80
N ILE A 136 5.97 -3.36 0.51
CA ILE A 136 5.38 -4.55 -0.14
C ILE A 136 6.40 -5.69 -0.25
N LEU A 137 7.61 -5.42 -0.73
CA LEU A 137 8.62 -6.47 -0.87
C LEU A 137 9.06 -7.09 0.46
N PRO A 138 9.35 -6.32 1.53
CA PRO A 138 9.59 -6.88 2.86
C PRO A 138 8.43 -7.71 3.39
N GLU A 139 7.17 -7.23 3.21
CA GLU A 139 5.98 -7.96 3.63
C GLU A 139 5.82 -9.28 2.87
N GLU A 140 6.00 -9.29 1.54
CA GLU A 140 5.98 -10.52 0.74
C GLU A 140 7.05 -11.53 1.21
N LYS A 141 8.29 -11.08 1.47
CA LYS A 141 9.35 -11.95 1.99
C LYS A 141 9.00 -12.54 3.36
N TYR A 142 8.39 -11.73 4.22
CA TYR A 142 7.92 -12.21 5.52
C TYR A 142 6.82 -13.27 5.37
N LEU A 143 5.84 -13.03 4.48
CA LEU A 143 4.77 -13.99 4.22
C LEU A 143 5.29 -15.28 3.56
N GLU A 144 6.26 -15.20 2.66
CA GLU A 144 6.95 -16.35 2.08
C GLU A 144 7.68 -17.18 3.14
N SER A 145 8.41 -16.53 4.05
CA SER A 145 9.14 -17.23 5.11
C SER A 145 8.20 -17.88 6.14
N LYS A 146 7.04 -17.26 6.39
CA LYS A 146 6.06 -17.73 7.40
C LYS A 146 5.14 -18.83 6.88
N PHE A 147 4.67 -18.72 5.66
CA PHE A 147 3.64 -19.60 5.10
C PHE A 147 4.15 -20.53 3.98
N GLY A 148 5.39 -20.36 3.55
CA GLY A 148 6.05 -21.24 2.59
C GLY A 148 5.23 -21.46 1.31
N GLU A 149 5.01 -22.72 0.96
CA GLU A 149 4.35 -23.12 -0.29
C GLU A 149 2.92 -22.59 -0.42
N ASN A 150 2.20 -22.43 0.68
CA ASN A 150 0.84 -21.86 0.65
C ASN A 150 0.83 -20.42 0.11
N TYR A 151 1.80 -19.61 0.51
CA TYR A 151 1.93 -18.24 -0.01
C TYR A 151 2.47 -18.24 -1.45
N LEU A 152 3.40 -19.11 -1.78
CA LEU A 152 3.95 -19.22 -3.14
C LEU A 152 2.86 -19.66 -4.14
N ALA A 153 1.96 -20.58 -3.77
CA ALA A 153 0.82 -20.97 -4.60
C ALA A 153 -0.10 -19.77 -4.88
N TYR A 154 -0.42 -18.97 -3.86
CA TYR A 154 -1.19 -17.74 -4.00
C TYR A 154 -0.48 -16.71 -4.90
N LYS A 155 0.85 -16.54 -4.72
CA LYS A 155 1.67 -15.63 -5.52
C LYS A 155 1.69 -15.99 -7.02
N ARG A 156 1.58 -17.27 -7.35
CA ARG A 156 1.47 -17.74 -8.76
C ARG A 156 0.13 -17.39 -9.40
N GLN A 157 -0.96 -17.30 -8.62
CA GLN A 157 -2.32 -17.08 -9.12
C GLN A 157 -2.71 -15.61 -9.19
N VAL A 158 -2.22 -14.79 -8.27
CA VAL A 158 -2.64 -13.39 -8.12
C VAL A 158 -1.46 -12.45 -8.32
N ARG A 159 -1.66 -11.41 -9.13
CA ARG A 159 -0.62 -10.39 -9.38
C ARG A 159 -0.40 -9.49 -8.17
N ARG A 160 0.74 -8.81 -8.13
CA ARG A 160 1.11 -7.90 -7.04
C ARG A 160 0.23 -6.66 -7.01
N TRP A 161 -0.02 -6.07 -8.17
CA TRP A 161 -0.82 -4.85 -8.31
C TRP A 161 -2.16 -5.11 -9.00
N ILE A 162 -2.16 -5.40 -10.26
CA ILE A 162 -3.36 -5.69 -11.09
C ILE A 162 -3.01 -6.76 -12.12
#